data_1a0bdd946c0870f4b9d87a2aaa8fcebb
#
_entry.id   1a0bdd946c0870f4b9d87a2aaa8fcebb
#
_cell.length_a   1.000
_cell.length_b   1.000
_cell.length_c   1.000
_cell.angle_alpha   90.00
_cell.angle_beta   90.00
_cell.angle_gamma   90.00
#
_symmetry.space_group_name_H-M   'P 1'
#
loop_
_entity.id
_entity.type
_entity.pdbx_description
1 polymer ?
#
loop_
_entity_poly.entity_id
_entity_poly.type
_entity_poly.pdbx_seq_one_letter_code
_entity_poly.pdbx_strand_id
1 'polypeptide(L)'
;MIRQEIKSLIEKSIKELQREKVFPEFELPEIRVEKPEKEGFGDYSANIAMIIAKEIKKEPMEIGESLKSKISNLKSSIFEKIEVAKPGFINFFLSKEFLQKEVAEILKKGENYGELKIGKNKKVQIEFISANPTGPLTIGNSRGGPFGDVLGNVLRK
;
A
#
# COMPACT_ATOMS: atom_id res chain seq x y z
N MET A 1 -2.16 -3.32 7.36
CA MET A 1 -2.10 -3.82 5.95
C MET A 1 -0.66 -3.76 5.46
N ILE A 2 -0.19 -4.80 4.80
CA ILE A 2 1.22 -4.99 4.37
C ILE A 2 1.80 -3.79 3.59
N ARG A 3 1.04 -3.16 2.69
CA ARG A 3 1.51 -1.97 1.95
C ARG A 3 1.93 -0.82 2.88
N GLN A 4 1.19 -0.58 3.95
CA GLN A 4 1.53 0.46 4.93
C GLN A 4 2.77 0.07 5.74
N GLU A 5 2.94 -1.21 5.98
CA GLU A 5 4.13 -1.72 6.67
C GLU A 5 5.38 -1.54 5.81
N ILE A 6 5.30 -1.90 4.52
CA ILE A 6 6.38 -1.66 3.56
C ILE A 6 6.71 -0.16 3.46
N LYS A 7 5.70 0.72 3.36
CA LYS A 7 5.92 2.18 3.37
C LYS A 7 6.66 2.62 4.62
N SER A 8 6.20 2.19 5.80
CA SER A 8 6.84 2.53 7.07
C SER A 8 8.29 2.03 7.18
N LEU A 9 8.58 0.84 6.64
CA LEU A 9 9.94 0.30 6.59
C LEU A 9 10.85 1.13 5.69
N ILE A 10 10.36 1.52 4.52
CA ILE A 10 11.10 2.39 3.59
C ILE A 10 11.36 3.75 4.25
N GLU A 11 10.35 4.39 4.85
CA GLU A 11 10.49 5.67 5.55
C GLU A 11 11.52 5.61 6.67
N LYS A 12 11.47 4.57 7.50
CA LYS A 12 12.44 4.35 8.58
C LYS A 12 13.85 4.18 8.04
N SER A 13 13.98 3.37 6.98
CA SER A 13 15.29 3.13 6.36
C SER A 13 15.90 4.38 5.77
N ILE A 14 15.10 5.25 5.13
CA ILE A 14 15.58 6.53 4.61
C ILE A 14 16.05 7.42 5.77
N LYS A 15 15.25 7.55 6.84
CA LYS A 15 15.61 8.35 8.01
C LYS A 15 16.87 7.85 8.72
N GLU A 16 17.07 6.53 8.78
CA GLU A 16 18.31 5.97 9.32
C GLU A 16 19.52 6.30 8.44
N LEU A 17 19.41 6.15 7.13
CA LEU A 17 20.48 6.51 6.19
C LEU A 17 20.81 8.01 6.21
N GLN A 18 19.82 8.89 6.47
CA GLN A 18 20.05 10.30 6.68
C GLN A 18 20.80 10.55 8.00
N ARG A 19 20.41 9.91 9.11
CA ARG A 19 21.11 10.00 10.41
C ARG A 19 22.56 9.54 10.33
N GLU A 20 22.81 8.50 9.54
CA GLU A 20 24.16 7.96 9.28
C GLU A 20 24.94 8.81 8.28
N LYS A 21 24.37 9.88 7.75
CA LYS A 21 24.95 10.77 6.73
C LYS A 21 25.30 10.05 5.41
N VAL A 22 24.69 8.90 5.14
CA VAL A 22 24.78 8.18 3.87
C VAL A 22 23.92 8.85 2.81
N PHE A 23 22.73 9.35 3.24
CA PHE A 23 21.86 10.21 2.44
C PHE A 23 21.86 11.63 3.00
N PRO A 24 21.75 12.66 2.13
CA PRO A 24 21.52 14.05 2.58
C PRO A 24 20.12 14.17 3.20
N GLU A 25 19.87 15.27 3.88
CA GLU A 25 18.52 15.63 4.31
C GLU A 25 17.72 16.16 3.12
N PHE A 26 16.50 15.65 2.93
CA PHE A 26 15.53 16.10 1.93
C PHE A 26 14.12 15.85 2.44
N GLU A 27 13.14 16.53 1.86
CA GLU A 27 11.72 16.28 2.14
C GLU A 27 11.29 14.96 1.51
N LEU A 28 10.75 14.06 2.33
CA LEU A 28 10.37 12.72 1.88
C LEU A 28 9.15 12.80 0.95
N PRO A 29 9.28 12.35 -0.31
CA PRO A 29 8.16 12.31 -1.23
C PRO A 29 7.15 11.21 -0.84
N GLU A 30 5.98 11.24 -1.48
CA GLU A 30 4.99 10.15 -1.31
C GLU A 30 5.57 8.82 -1.77
N ILE A 31 5.64 7.86 -0.84
CA ILE A 31 6.09 6.50 -1.16
C ILE A 31 4.91 5.71 -1.72
N ARG A 32 5.05 5.22 -2.95
CA ARG A 32 4.07 4.34 -3.59
C ARG A 32 4.57 2.91 -3.55
N VAL A 33 3.69 2.03 -3.08
CA VAL A 33 3.91 0.58 -3.04
C VAL A 33 2.77 -0.08 -3.80
N GLU A 34 3.10 -0.74 -4.88
CA GLU A 34 2.13 -1.29 -5.84
C GLU A 34 2.40 -2.78 -6.09
N LYS A 35 1.42 -3.48 -6.61
CA LYS A 35 1.62 -4.84 -7.11
C LYS A 35 2.29 -4.75 -8.48
N PRO A 36 3.41 -5.45 -8.72
CA PRO A 36 4.02 -5.49 -10.04
C PRO A 36 3.07 -6.03 -11.11
N GLU A 37 3.10 -5.46 -12.31
CA GLU A 37 2.29 -5.94 -13.44
C GLU A 37 2.76 -7.30 -13.96
N LYS A 38 4.07 -7.55 -13.90
CA LYS A 38 4.69 -8.78 -14.43
C LYS A 38 4.97 -9.77 -13.31
N GLU A 39 4.67 -11.02 -13.57
CA GLU A 39 5.07 -12.12 -12.70
C GLU A 39 6.59 -12.19 -12.55
N GLY A 40 7.07 -12.64 -11.37
CA GLY A 40 8.49 -12.75 -11.07
C GLY A 40 9.14 -11.51 -10.44
N PHE A 41 8.42 -10.37 -10.36
CA PHE A 41 8.90 -9.16 -9.69
C PHE A 41 8.41 -9.01 -8.25
N GLY A 42 8.00 -10.11 -7.62
CA GLY A 42 7.55 -10.14 -6.23
C GLY A 42 6.07 -9.82 -6.05
N ASP A 43 5.66 -9.73 -4.79
CA ASP A 43 4.27 -9.43 -4.39
C ASP A 43 4.00 -7.93 -4.37
N TYR A 44 5.04 -7.13 -4.06
CA TYR A 44 4.99 -5.67 -4.03
C TYR A 44 6.26 -5.08 -4.60
N SER A 45 6.14 -3.87 -5.14
CA SER A 45 7.25 -3.09 -5.67
C SER A 45 7.14 -1.62 -5.27
N ALA A 46 8.29 -0.98 -5.06
CA ALA A 46 8.39 0.45 -4.80
C ALA A 46 9.42 1.10 -5.72
N ASN A 47 9.11 2.29 -6.22
CA ASN A 47 9.95 3.06 -7.13
C ASN A 47 10.68 4.22 -6.45
N ILE A 48 10.68 4.25 -5.12
CA ILE A 48 11.19 5.38 -4.32
C ILE A 48 12.64 5.72 -4.64
N ALA A 49 13.50 4.71 -4.90
CA ALA A 49 14.91 4.94 -5.23
C ALA A 49 15.10 5.81 -6.48
N MET A 50 14.24 5.64 -7.49
CA MET A 50 14.26 6.48 -8.69
C MET A 50 13.78 7.90 -8.42
N ILE A 51 12.79 8.06 -7.53
CA ILE A 51 12.21 9.36 -7.20
C ILE A 51 13.23 10.23 -6.45
N ILE A 52 13.93 9.65 -5.46
CA ILE A 52 14.88 10.38 -4.60
C ILE A 52 16.30 10.46 -5.19
N ALA A 53 16.55 9.82 -6.32
CA ALA A 53 17.87 9.79 -6.95
C ALA A 53 18.47 11.17 -7.23
N LYS A 54 17.62 12.13 -7.67
CA LYS A 54 18.05 13.50 -7.95
C LYS A 54 18.49 14.24 -6.68
N GLU A 55 17.75 14.06 -5.58
CA GLU A 55 18.04 14.69 -4.30
C GLU A 55 19.32 14.13 -3.68
N ILE A 56 19.51 12.81 -3.79
CA ILE A 56 20.66 12.10 -3.22
C ILE A 56 21.90 12.22 -4.13
N LYS A 57 21.72 12.53 -5.42
CA LYS A 57 22.81 12.57 -6.45
C LYS A 57 23.55 11.25 -6.56
N LYS A 58 22.83 10.14 -6.51
CA LYS A 58 23.33 8.76 -6.66
C LYS A 58 22.47 8.01 -7.68
N GLU A 59 23.02 6.93 -8.21
CA GLU A 59 22.29 6.05 -9.10
C GLU A 59 21.13 5.34 -8.37
N PRO A 60 19.93 5.24 -8.99
CA PRO A 60 18.77 4.60 -8.37
C PRO A 60 19.06 3.17 -7.88
N MET A 61 19.88 2.41 -8.59
CA MET A 61 20.27 1.07 -8.20
C MET A 61 21.06 1.05 -6.87
N GLU A 62 22.01 1.98 -6.70
CA GLU A 62 22.79 2.12 -5.46
C GLU A 62 21.91 2.49 -4.27
N ILE A 63 20.97 3.42 -4.51
CA ILE A 63 19.97 3.82 -3.50
C ILE A 63 19.09 2.63 -3.12
N GLY A 64 18.61 1.88 -4.11
CA GLY A 64 17.81 0.68 -3.92
C GLY A 64 18.53 -0.37 -3.07
N GLU A 65 19.80 -0.66 -3.35
CA GLU A 65 20.60 -1.62 -2.56
C GLU A 65 20.84 -1.13 -1.12
N SER A 66 21.06 0.17 -0.93
CA SER A 66 21.19 0.77 0.42
C SER A 66 19.89 0.59 1.23
N LEU A 67 18.73 0.87 0.62
CA LEU A 67 17.43 0.70 1.25
C LEU A 67 17.13 -0.78 1.53
N LYS A 68 17.38 -1.67 0.57
CA LYS A 68 17.22 -3.12 0.73
C LYS A 68 18.01 -3.63 1.93
N SER A 69 19.29 -3.25 2.06
CA SER A 69 20.13 -3.63 3.19
C SER A 69 19.53 -3.21 4.53
N LYS A 70 19.06 -1.96 4.65
CA LYS A 70 18.43 -1.46 5.88
C LYS A 70 17.12 -2.17 6.19
N ILE A 71 16.25 -2.34 5.20
CA ILE A 71 14.94 -3.00 5.38
C ILE A 71 15.13 -4.45 5.83
N SER A 72 16.07 -5.17 5.23
CA SER A 72 16.38 -6.56 5.60
C SER A 72 16.83 -6.69 7.05
N ASN A 73 17.54 -5.71 7.58
CA ASN A 73 17.97 -5.70 8.99
C ASN A 73 16.82 -5.36 9.95
N LEU A 74 15.83 -4.58 9.50
CA LEU A 74 14.71 -4.16 10.36
C LEU A 74 13.64 -5.23 10.55
N LYS A 75 13.33 -6.02 9.51
CA LYS A 75 12.27 -7.05 9.57
C LYS A 75 12.51 -8.19 8.57
N SER A 76 13.32 -9.15 8.97
CA SER A 76 13.62 -10.33 8.16
C SER A 76 12.46 -11.34 8.04
N SER A 77 11.48 -11.36 8.96
CA SER A 77 10.45 -12.40 9.00
C SER A 77 9.26 -12.18 8.05
N ILE A 78 9.08 -10.97 7.52
CA ILE A 78 7.98 -10.66 6.60
C ILE A 78 8.32 -11.07 5.17
N PHE A 79 9.57 -10.91 4.81
CA PHE A 79 10.03 -11.11 3.45
C PHE A 79 10.89 -12.37 3.34
N GLU A 80 10.60 -13.19 2.34
CA GLU A 80 11.49 -14.26 1.92
C GLU A 80 12.71 -13.67 1.22
N LYS A 81 12.49 -12.60 0.43
CA LYS A 81 13.50 -11.97 -0.39
C LYS A 81 13.13 -10.52 -0.69
N ILE A 82 14.14 -9.67 -0.81
CA ILE A 82 14.03 -8.30 -1.34
C ILE A 82 15.05 -8.18 -2.47
N GLU A 83 14.61 -7.72 -3.63
CA GLU A 83 15.46 -7.54 -4.80
C GLU A 83 15.41 -6.12 -5.35
N VAL A 84 16.52 -5.65 -5.88
CA VAL A 84 16.56 -4.38 -6.62
C VAL A 84 16.67 -4.70 -8.10
N ALA A 85 15.71 -4.21 -8.88
CA ALA A 85 15.64 -4.42 -10.32
C ALA A 85 15.79 -3.09 -11.07
N LYS A 86 16.44 -3.15 -12.25
CA LYS A 86 16.60 -1.97 -13.11
C LYS A 86 15.23 -1.36 -13.46
N PRO A 87 15.12 -0.03 -13.49
CA PRO A 87 16.16 0.98 -13.25
C PRO A 87 16.34 1.40 -11.77
N GLY A 88 15.74 0.75 -10.78
CA GLY A 88 15.82 1.08 -9.35
C GLY A 88 14.55 0.71 -8.59
N PHE A 89 13.76 -0.26 -9.10
CA PHE A 89 12.63 -0.81 -8.36
C PHE A 89 13.11 -1.68 -7.21
N ILE A 90 12.46 -1.55 -6.06
CA ILE A 90 12.67 -2.43 -4.91
C ILE A 90 11.49 -3.39 -4.86
N ASN A 91 11.75 -4.67 -5.08
CA ASN A 91 10.75 -5.72 -5.16
C ASN A 91 10.76 -6.56 -3.88
N PHE A 92 9.58 -6.78 -3.31
CA PHE A 92 9.37 -7.47 -2.05
C PHE A 92 8.64 -8.78 -2.30
N PHE A 93 9.22 -9.89 -1.84
CA PHE A 93 8.66 -11.22 -1.88
C PHE A 93 8.26 -11.60 -0.46
N LEU A 94 6.98 -11.88 -0.23
CA LEU A 94 6.47 -12.22 1.10
C LEU A 94 6.88 -13.64 1.49
N SER A 95 7.23 -13.84 2.75
CA SER A 95 7.56 -15.16 3.26
C SER A 95 6.31 -16.04 3.41
N LYS A 96 6.47 -17.34 3.26
CA LYS A 96 5.37 -18.30 3.48
C LYS A 96 4.83 -18.22 4.90
N GLU A 97 5.70 -18.04 5.88
CA GLU A 97 5.29 -17.89 7.29
C GLU A 97 4.42 -16.66 7.49
N PHE A 98 4.76 -15.53 6.85
CA PHE A 98 3.94 -14.33 6.90
C PHE A 98 2.56 -14.59 6.28
N LEU A 99 2.50 -15.19 5.09
CA LEU A 99 1.24 -15.51 4.41
C LEU A 99 0.37 -16.47 5.23
N GLN A 100 0.96 -17.48 5.87
CA GLN A 100 0.24 -18.40 6.74
C GLN A 100 -0.34 -17.70 7.98
N LYS A 101 0.40 -16.77 8.58
CA LYS A 101 -0.09 -15.94 9.68
C LYS A 101 -1.25 -15.06 9.26
N GLU A 102 -1.18 -14.46 8.06
CA GLU A 102 -2.28 -13.64 7.53
C GLU A 102 -3.55 -14.49 7.31
N VAL A 103 -3.43 -15.71 6.80
CA VAL A 103 -4.57 -16.63 6.69
C VAL A 103 -5.17 -16.95 8.07
N ALA A 104 -4.34 -17.23 9.05
CA ALA A 104 -4.82 -17.46 10.42
C ALA A 104 -5.54 -16.25 11.00
N GLU A 105 -5.03 -15.02 10.76
CA GLU A 105 -5.69 -13.78 11.18
C GLU A 105 -7.02 -13.55 10.46
N ILE A 106 -7.12 -13.86 9.16
CA ILE A 106 -8.37 -13.80 8.40
C ILE A 106 -9.41 -14.74 9.03
N LEU A 107 -9.04 -15.98 9.27
CA LEU A 107 -9.93 -16.98 9.88
C LEU A 107 -10.37 -16.57 11.28
N LYS A 108 -9.46 -16.01 12.09
CA LYS A 108 -9.76 -15.55 13.45
C LYS A 108 -10.71 -14.34 13.46
N LYS A 109 -10.54 -13.39 12.55
CA LYS A 109 -11.37 -12.19 12.46
C LYS A 109 -12.71 -12.45 11.77
N GLY A 110 -12.79 -13.48 10.92
CA GLY A 110 -14.00 -13.83 10.18
C GLY A 110 -14.56 -12.62 9.42
N GLU A 111 -15.84 -12.35 9.62
CA GLU A 111 -16.55 -11.25 8.95
C GLU A 111 -16.00 -9.85 9.27
N ASN A 112 -15.28 -9.69 10.40
CA ASN A 112 -14.68 -8.42 10.80
C ASN A 112 -13.30 -8.17 10.16
N TYR A 113 -12.82 -9.10 9.33
CA TYR A 113 -11.58 -8.88 8.59
C TYR A 113 -11.77 -7.78 7.55
N GLY A 114 -10.87 -6.81 7.56
CA GLY A 114 -10.95 -5.66 6.67
C GLY A 114 -11.65 -4.44 7.26
N GLU A 115 -12.23 -4.53 8.46
CA GLU A 115 -12.76 -3.34 9.14
C GLU A 115 -11.67 -2.30 9.40
N LEU A 116 -12.00 -1.05 9.08
CA LEU A 116 -11.09 0.09 9.21
C LEU A 116 -11.71 1.16 10.12
N LYS A 117 -10.96 1.60 11.11
CA LYS A 117 -11.39 2.70 12.01
C LYS A 117 -11.07 4.09 11.45
N ILE A 118 -11.11 4.26 10.12
CA ILE A 118 -10.77 5.54 9.48
C ILE A 118 -11.89 6.57 9.55
N GLY A 119 -13.14 6.11 9.71
CA GLY A 119 -14.33 6.98 9.82
C GLY A 119 -14.38 7.79 11.11
N LYS A 120 -13.63 7.42 12.16
CA LYS A 120 -13.58 8.13 13.46
C LYS A 120 -14.97 8.47 14.01
N ASN A 121 -15.92 7.55 13.91
CA ASN A 121 -17.33 7.71 14.31
C ASN A 121 -18.08 8.85 13.59
N LYS A 122 -17.65 9.27 12.41
CA LYS A 122 -18.39 10.24 11.60
C LYS A 122 -19.66 9.59 11.06
N LYS A 123 -20.77 10.31 11.17
CA LYS A 123 -22.02 9.91 10.52
C LYS A 123 -21.94 10.24 9.04
N VAL A 124 -22.25 9.26 8.19
CA VAL A 124 -22.32 9.40 6.74
C VAL A 124 -23.72 9.04 6.29
N GLN A 125 -24.30 9.87 5.46
CA GLN A 125 -25.58 9.62 4.81
C GLN A 125 -25.32 9.45 3.31
N ILE A 126 -25.90 8.41 2.72
CA ILE A 126 -25.83 8.14 1.30
C ILE A 126 -27.23 8.23 0.75
N GLU A 127 -27.42 9.09 -0.24
CA GLU A 127 -28.63 9.15 -1.05
C GLU A 127 -28.32 8.56 -2.43
N PHE A 128 -29.15 7.62 -2.88
CA PHE A 128 -29.02 6.99 -4.19
C PHE A 128 -30.39 6.64 -4.76
N ILE A 129 -30.47 6.51 -6.08
CA ILE A 129 -31.74 6.44 -6.82
C ILE A 129 -32.63 7.67 -6.49
N SER A 130 -32.01 8.83 -6.39
CA SER A 130 -32.71 10.08 -6.13
C SER A 130 -33.46 10.49 -7.40
N ALA A 131 -34.72 10.07 -7.49
CA ALA A 131 -35.58 10.32 -8.65
C ALA A 131 -36.90 10.94 -8.22
N ASN A 132 -37.38 11.92 -9.00
CA ASN A 132 -38.70 12.53 -8.75
C ASN A 132 -39.82 11.50 -8.99
N PRO A 133 -40.85 11.47 -8.16
CA PRO A 133 -41.97 10.52 -8.28
C PRO A 133 -42.97 10.93 -9.39
N THR A 134 -42.46 11.46 -10.50
CA THR A 134 -43.27 12.03 -11.59
C THR A 134 -43.41 11.07 -12.78
N GLY A 135 -42.81 9.88 -12.71
CA GLY A 135 -42.83 8.86 -13.76
C GLY A 135 -41.99 7.64 -13.46
N PRO A 136 -41.92 6.69 -14.39
CA PRO A 136 -41.12 5.49 -14.22
C PRO A 136 -39.62 5.82 -14.09
N LEU A 137 -38.89 5.00 -13.33
CA LEU A 137 -37.43 5.08 -13.22
C LEU A 137 -36.79 4.86 -14.59
N THR A 138 -35.90 5.76 -14.96
CA THR A 138 -35.08 5.59 -16.16
C THR A 138 -33.85 4.70 -15.85
N ILE A 139 -33.22 4.17 -16.88
CA ILE A 139 -31.94 3.42 -16.75
C ILE A 139 -30.87 4.32 -16.08
N GLY A 140 -30.90 5.63 -16.36
CA GLY A 140 -29.99 6.60 -15.72
C GLY A 140 -30.16 6.65 -14.20
N ASN A 141 -31.41 6.73 -13.72
CA ASN A 141 -31.71 6.70 -12.30
C ASN A 141 -31.31 5.35 -11.64
N SER A 142 -31.58 4.23 -12.33
CA SER A 142 -31.34 2.89 -11.81
C SER A 142 -29.86 2.58 -11.63
N ARG A 143 -28.96 3.18 -12.43
CA ARG A 143 -27.50 2.98 -12.30
C ARG A 143 -26.94 3.36 -10.92
N GLY A 144 -27.54 4.36 -10.27
CA GLY A 144 -27.13 4.80 -8.94
C GLY A 144 -27.42 3.78 -7.84
N GLY A 145 -28.37 2.86 -8.06
CA GLY A 145 -28.80 1.87 -7.07
C GLY A 145 -27.70 0.93 -6.61
N PRO A 146 -27.16 0.10 -7.48
CA PRO A 146 -26.09 -0.84 -7.12
C PRO A 146 -24.83 -0.13 -6.59
N PHE A 147 -24.48 1.03 -7.16
CA PHE A 147 -23.34 1.80 -6.69
C PHE A 147 -23.54 2.30 -5.25
N GLY A 148 -24.70 2.88 -4.96
CA GLY A 148 -25.00 3.39 -3.61
C GLY A 148 -25.11 2.27 -2.58
N ASP A 149 -25.67 1.12 -2.95
CA ASP A 149 -25.73 -0.06 -2.08
C ASP A 149 -24.34 -0.58 -1.73
N VAL A 150 -23.48 -0.78 -2.73
CA VAL A 150 -22.09 -1.23 -2.53
C VAL A 150 -21.32 -0.22 -1.66
N LEU A 151 -21.48 1.09 -1.93
CA LEU A 151 -20.83 2.14 -1.13
C LEU A 151 -21.31 2.08 0.33
N GLY A 152 -22.63 1.91 0.55
CA GLY A 152 -23.20 1.74 1.89
C GLY A 152 -22.60 0.55 2.63
N ASN A 153 -22.46 -0.57 1.95
CA ASN A 153 -21.88 -1.77 2.52
C ASN A 153 -20.39 -1.60 2.87
N VAL A 154 -19.62 -0.93 2.01
CA VAL A 154 -18.21 -0.62 2.28
C VAL A 154 -18.04 0.33 3.47
N LEU A 155 -18.90 1.34 3.61
CA LEU A 155 -18.81 2.30 4.70
C LEU A 155 -19.28 1.75 6.06
N ARG A 156 -19.99 0.62 6.08
CA ARG A 156 -20.37 -0.10 7.32
C ARG A 156 -19.23 -0.93 7.89
N LYS A 157 -18.25 -1.29 7.05
CA LYS A 157 -17.02 -2.03 7.42
C LYS A 157 -15.96 -1.08 7.99
#